data_21c75d8def585aaa2d5e3feea6669476
#
_entry.id   21c75d8def585aaa2d5e3feea6669476
#
_cell.length_a   1.000
_cell.length_b   1.000
_cell.length_c   1.000
_cell.angle_alpha   90.00
_cell.angle_beta   90.00
_cell.angle_gamma   90.00
#
_symmetry.space_group_name_H-M   'P 1'
#
loop_
_entity.id
_entity.type
_entity.pdbx_description
1 polymer ?
#
loop_
_entity_poly.entity_id
_entity_poly.type
_entity_poly.pdbx_seq_one_letter_code
_entity_poly.pdbx_strand_id
1 'polypeptide(L)'
;MARAKKERAKYVAVIESLDQEGRGVARRDGKVVFIEGALPGEKVEYEVYRSKPSFELGLTTEIYKESPLRVLPKCPHFGVKDGSCGGCAMQHLEAHAQVAMKQKVLMDALWHIGRVRPEQVLAPIYGSAWRYRHRARLSVREVAKKGTVLVGFHEKRSSFIADMKSCEILPKRVSDLLVPLRELINSLSLRKKLPQIELAVTDEALALVLRVLEKLT
;
A
#
# COMPACT_ATOMS: atom_id res chain seq x y z
N MET A 1 -5.65 2.95 29.37
CA MET A 1 -6.69 1.91 29.16
C MET A 1 -6.81 1.65 27.65
N ALA A 2 -6.51 0.45 27.17
CA ALA A 2 -6.72 0.06 25.78
C ALA A 2 -8.24 -0.10 25.59
N ARG A 3 -8.81 0.68 24.67
CA ARG A 3 -10.21 0.54 24.26
C ARG A 3 -10.38 -0.88 23.72
N ALA A 4 -11.25 -1.70 24.30
CA ALA A 4 -11.58 -3.02 23.77
C ALA A 4 -11.97 -2.87 22.28
N LYS A 5 -11.28 -3.61 21.40
CA LYS A 5 -11.55 -3.59 19.95
C LYS A 5 -12.94 -4.18 19.79
N LYS A 6 -13.94 -3.35 19.45
CA LYS A 6 -15.32 -3.79 19.19
C LYS A 6 -15.27 -4.85 18.11
N GLU A 7 -15.82 -6.00 18.36
CA GLU A 7 -15.91 -7.09 17.39
C GLU A 7 -16.66 -6.59 16.15
N ARG A 8 -16.03 -6.70 14.99
CA ARG A 8 -16.61 -6.24 13.73
C ARG A 8 -17.42 -7.35 13.12
N ALA A 9 -18.56 -6.99 12.54
CA ALA A 9 -19.40 -7.95 11.84
C ALA A 9 -18.67 -8.51 10.62
N LYS A 10 -18.72 -9.83 10.44
CA LYS A 10 -18.12 -10.57 9.34
C LYS A 10 -19.18 -10.96 8.33
N TYR A 11 -18.81 -10.90 7.07
CA TYR A 11 -19.68 -11.20 5.93
C TYR A 11 -18.92 -11.98 4.87
N VAL A 12 -19.64 -12.67 4.00
CA VAL A 12 -19.06 -13.39 2.87
C VAL A 12 -19.53 -12.75 1.57
N ALA A 13 -18.62 -12.58 0.62
CA ALA A 13 -18.92 -12.05 -0.70
C ALA A 13 -18.11 -12.76 -1.80
N VAL A 14 -18.63 -12.70 -3.03
CA VAL A 14 -17.88 -12.99 -4.25
C VAL A 14 -17.46 -11.65 -4.85
N ILE A 15 -16.20 -11.54 -5.23
CA ILE A 15 -15.61 -10.31 -5.74
C ILE A 15 -15.87 -10.18 -7.24
N GLU A 16 -16.53 -9.11 -7.64
CA GLU A 16 -16.95 -8.84 -9.03
C GLU A 16 -15.83 -8.19 -9.86
N SER A 17 -15.11 -7.24 -9.28
CA SER A 17 -14.09 -6.44 -9.97
C SER A 17 -13.07 -5.84 -8.99
N LEU A 18 -12.13 -5.03 -9.49
CA LEU A 18 -11.26 -4.17 -8.68
C LEU A 18 -11.58 -2.70 -8.97
N ASP A 19 -11.43 -1.88 -7.92
CA ASP A 19 -11.44 -0.44 -8.07
C ASP A 19 -10.03 0.11 -8.41
N GLN A 20 -9.93 1.42 -8.61
CA GLN A 20 -8.68 2.10 -8.95
C GLN A 20 -7.59 2.00 -7.83
N GLU A 21 -7.98 1.69 -6.60
CA GLU A 21 -7.07 1.51 -5.47
C GLU A 21 -6.65 0.03 -5.28
N GLY A 22 -7.14 -0.87 -6.14
CA GLY A 22 -6.85 -2.31 -6.08
C GLY A 22 -7.63 -3.03 -4.99
N ARG A 23 -8.78 -2.50 -4.57
CA ARG A 23 -9.70 -3.16 -3.64
C ARG A 23 -10.72 -3.98 -4.41
N GLY A 24 -11.05 -5.17 -3.92
CA GLY A 24 -12.13 -5.97 -4.45
C GLY A 24 -13.47 -5.26 -4.29
N VAL A 25 -14.30 -5.30 -5.34
CA VAL A 25 -15.64 -4.71 -5.35
C VAL A 25 -16.67 -5.83 -5.26
N ALA A 26 -17.59 -5.71 -4.32
CA ALA A 26 -18.73 -6.59 -4.16
C ALA A 26 -19.99 -5.77 -3.82
N ARG A 27 -21.15 -6.41 -3.79
CA ARG A 27 -22.42 -5.80 -3.38
C ARG A 27 -23.01 -6.56 -2.21
N ARG A 28 -23.57 -5.80 -1.27
CA ARG A 28 -24.34 -6.31 -0.13
C ARG A 28 -25.50 -5.40 0.18
N ASP A 29 -26.71 -5.92 0.21
CA ASP A 29 -27.94 -5.18 0.56
C ASP A 29 -28.08 -3.87 -0.23
N GLY A 30 -27.78 -3.91 -1.53
CA GLY A 30 -27.83 -2.74 -2.42
C GLY A 30 -26.66 -1.77 -2.32
N LYS A 31 -25.74 -1.94 -1.35
CA LYS A 31 -24.54 -1.11 -1.20
C LYS A 31 -23.33 -1.74 -1.88
N VAL A 32 -22.46 -0.88 -2.40
CA VAL A 32 -21.12 -1.29 -2.85
C VAL A 32 -20.22 -1.49 -1.64
N VAL A 33 -19.46 -2.57 -1.65
CA VAL A 33 -18.44 -2.86 -0.64
C VAL A 33 -17.08 -2.93 -1.31
N PHE A 34 -16.13 -2.12 -0.83
CA PHE A 34 -14.74 -2.15 -1.26
C PHE A 34 -13.93 -2.96 -0.25
N ILE A 35 -13.35 -4.07 -0.67
CA ILE A 35 -12.70 -5.05 0.22
C ILE A 35 -11.20 -5.11 -0.07
N GLU A 36 -10.39 -4.63 0.87
CA GLU A 36 -8.94 -4.70 0.75
C GLU A 36 -8.44 -6.15 0.80
N GLY A 37 -7.49 -6.49 -0.07
CA GLY A 37 -6.84 -7.79 -0.13
C GLY A 37 -7.60 -8.88 -0.89
N ALA A 38 -8.77 -8.55 -1.47
CA ALA A 38 -9.56 -9.47 -2.28
C ALA A 38 -9.37 -9.21 -3.78
N LEU A 39 -9.45 -10.27 -4.59
CA LEU A 39 -9.30 -10.25 -6.04
C LEU A 39 -10.57 -10.73 -6.77
N PRO A 40 -10.80 -10.31 -8.02
CA PRO A 40 -11.96 -10.73 -8.80
C PRO A 40 -12.07 -12.26 -8.92
N GLY A 41 -13.30 -12.75 -8.79
CA GLY A 41 -13.63 -14.19 -8.82
C GLY A 41 -13.38 -14.93 -7.50
N GLU A 42 -12.81 -14.28 -6.49
CA GLU A 42 -12.64 -14.88 -5.17
C GLU A 42 -13.95 -14.88 -4.38
N LYS A 43 -14.12 -15.92 -3.55
CA LYS A 43 -15.09 -15.95 -2.47
C LYS A 43 -14.35 -15.72 -1.16
N VAL A 44 -14.66 -14.59 -0.48
CA VAL A 44 -13.92 -14.16 0.71
C VAL A 44 -14.86 -13.91 1.88
N GLU A 45 -14.36 -14.15 3.10
CA GLU A 45 -14.91 -13.55 4.31
C GLU A 45 -14.22 -12.19 4.53
N TYR A 46 -14.97 -11.20 4.94
CA TYR A 46 -14.45 -9.87 5.24
C TYR A 46 -15.13 -9.25 6.44
N GLU A 47 -14.41 -8.39 7.15
CA GLU A 47 -14.95 -7.53 8.21
C GLU A 47 -15.08 -6.08 7.74
N VAL A 48 -16.23 -5.43 8.07
CA VAL A 48 -16.45 -4.01 7.74
C VAL A 48 -15.80 -3.14 8.80
N TYR A 49 -14.87 -2.27 8.38
CA TYR A 49 -14.22 -1.30 9.27
C TYR A 49 -14.76 0.13 9.13
N ARG A 50 -15.46 0.43 8.06
CA ARG A 50 -16.13 1.74 7.84
C ARG A 50 -17.38 1.55 7.00
N SER A 51 -18.50 2.12 7.46
CA SER A 51 -19.77 2.14 6.72
C SER A 51 -20.19 3.59 6.44
N LYS A 52 -20.67 3.82 5.23
CA LYS A 52 -21.27 5.07 4.74
C LYS A 52 -22.66 4.76 4.17
N PRO A 53 -23.53 5.74 3.96
CA PRO A 53 -24.85 5.48 3.36
C PRO A 53 -24.78 4.76 2.02
N SER A 54 -23.83 5.12 1.13
CA SER A 54 -23.71 4.63 -0.24
C SER A 54 -22.70 3.48 -0.42
N PHE A 55 -21.76 3.27 0.50
CA PHE A 55 -20.74 2.24 0.39
C PHE A 55 -20.17 1.79 1.74
N GLU A 56 -19.48 0.67 1.72
CA GLU A 56 -18.74 0.13 2.87
C GLU A 56 -17.29 -0.15 2.51
N LEU A 57 -16.41 -0.10 3.52
CA LEU A 57 -15.02 -0.50 3.40
C LEU A 57 -14.77 -1.72 4.30
N GLY A 58 -14.23 -2.76 3.70
CA GLY A 58 -13.97 -4.04 4.36
C GLY A 58 -12.53 -4.49 4.23
N LEU A 59 -12.19 -5.46 5.06
CA LEU A 59 -10.90 -6.16 5.07
C LEU A 59 -11.15 -7.64 4.89
N THR A 60 -10.44 -8.27 3.97
CA THR A 60 -10.43 -9.74 3.83
C THR A 60 -9.87 -10.37 5.10
N THR A 61 -10.62 -11.29 5.70
CA THR A 61 -10.21 -12.09 6.86
C THR A 61 -9.86 -13.51 6.45
N GLU A 62 -10.58 -14.08 5.47
CA GLU A 62 -10.37 -15.42 4.96
C GLU A 62 -10.72 -15.49 3.46
N ILE A 63 -10.07 -16.38 2.73
CA ILE A 63 -10.33 -16.63 1.30
C ILE A 63 -10.76 -18.08 1.16
N TYR A 64 -12.02 -18.30 0.79
CA TYR A 64 -12.59 -19.62 0.60
C TYR A 64 -12.33 -20.19 -0.81
N LYS A 65 -12.19 -19.30 -1.79
CA LYS A 65 -11.84 -19.64 -3.16
C LYS A 65 -10.91 -18.58 -3.70
N GLU A 66 -9.70 -18.96 -4.07
CA GLU A 66 -8.68 -18.06 -4.62
C GLU A 66 -8.90 -17.80 -6.11
N SER A 67 -8.50 -16.60 -6.55
CA SER A 67 -8.34 -16.27 -7.96
C SER A 67 -7.09 -16.97 -8.54
N PRO A 68 -7.13 -17.47 -9.78
CA PRO A 68 -5.93 -18.01 -10.44
C PRO A 68 -4.85 -16.95 -10.66
N LEU A 69 -5.19 -15.68 -10.55
CA LEU A 69 -4.27 -14.56 -10.68
C LEU A 69 -3.66 -14.13 -9.34
N ARG A 70 -4.01 -14.80 -8.23
CA ARG A 70 -3.42 -14.53 -6.93
C ARG A 70 -2.01 -15.10 -6.87
N VAL A 71 -1.09 -14.26 -6.36
CA VAL A 71 0.30 -14.66 -6.11
C VAL A 71 0.70 -14.33 -4.68
N LEU A 72 1.70 -15.05 -4.16
CA LEU A 72 2.28 -14.73 -2.87
C LEU A 72 3.06 -13.41 -2.96
N PRO A 73 2.73 -12.40 -2.13
CA PRO A 73 3.46 -11.14 -2.11
C PRO A 73 4.93 -11.34 -1.75
N LYS A 74 5.83 -10.78 -2.55
CA LYS A 74 7.27 -10.87 -2.29
C LYS A 74 7.71 -10.08 -1.05
N CYS A 75 7.03 -8.96 -0.76
CA CYS A 75 7.38 -8.09 0.36
C CYS A 75 6.77 -8.60 1.66
N PRO A 76 7.59 -8.89 2.71
CA PRO A 76 7.08 -9.37 4.00
C PRO A 76 6.26 -8.33 4.76
N HIS A 77 6.34 -7.06 4.36
CA HIS A 77 5.59 -5.95 4.96
C HIS A 77 4.27 -5.66 4.26
N PHE A 78 3.99 -6.36 3.13
CA PHE A 78 2.71 -6.23 2.43
C PHE A 78 1.61 -7.01 3.17
N GLY A 79 0.42 -6.45 3.19
CA GLY A 79 -0.74 -7.13 3.77
C GLY A 79 -1.91 -6.19 4.03
N VAL A 80 -2.94 -6.71 4.68
CA VAL A 80 -4.14 -5.97 5.09
C VAL A 80 -4.28 -5.84 6.61
N LYS A 81 -3.42 -6.54 7.37
CA LYS A 81 -3.44 -6.50 8.85
C LYS A 81 -2.90 -5.17 9.37
N ASP A 82 -3.25 -4.84 10.60
CA ASP A 82 -2.68 -3.69 11.31
C ASP A 82 -1.14 -3.81 11.34
N GLY A 83 -0.43 -2.72 11.11
CA GLY A 83 1.03 -2.69 11.00
C GLY A 83 1.58 -2.96 9.59
N SER A 84 0.75 -3.43 8.65
CA SER A 84 1.16 -3.64 7.27
C SER A 84 1.49 -2.32 6.56
N CYS A 85 2.55 -2.33 5.73
CA CYS A 85 2.97 -1.17 4.96
C CYS A 85 1.92 -0.74 3.94
N GLY A 86 1.60 0.56 3.91
CA GLY A 86 0.65 1.17 2.97
C GLY A 86 1.26 1.58 1.62
N GLY A 87 2.56 1.32 1.39
CA GLY A 87 3.26 1.75 0.18
C GLY A 87 2.88 1.01 -1.10
N CYS A 88 2.19 -0.15 -0.99
CA CYS A 88 1.76 -0.98 -2.12
C CYS A 88 0.33 -1.48 -1.92
N ALA A 89 -0.43 -1.54 -3.03
CA ALA A 89 -1.83 -1.97 -3.00
C ALA A 89 -2.05 -3.39 -3.55
N MET A 90 -1.27 -3.85 -4.53
CA MET A 90 -1.63 -4.99 -5.37
C MET A 90 -0.55 -6.06 -5.50
N GLN A 91 0.38 -6.23 -4.54
CA GLN A 91 1.42 -7.26 -4.65
C GLN A 91 0.90 -8.71 -4.64
N HIS A 92 -0.34 -8.91 -4.22
CA HIS A 92 -1.02 -10.21 -4.23
C HIS A 92 -1.68 -10.54 -5.58
N LEU A 93 -1.62 -9.61 -6.55
CA LEU A 93 -2.10 -9.80 -7.92
C LEU A 93 -0.90 -9.98 -8.87
N GLU A 94 -0.98 -10.95 -9.77
CA GLU A 94 0.03 -11.22 -10.79
C GLU A 94 0.35 -9.96 -11.61
N ALA A 95 1.62 -9.74 -12.02
CA ALA A 95 2.10 -8.48 -12.57
C ALA A 95 1.41 -8.08 -13.90
N HIS A 96 1.18 -9.03 -14.81
CA HIS A 96 0.47 -8.75 -16.06
C HIS A 96 -1.00 -8.46 -15.82
N ALA A 97 -1.60 -9.15 -14.85
CA ALA A 97 -2.98 -8.87 -14.44
C ALA A 97 -3.13 -7.47 -13.82
N GLN A 98 -2.10 -6.95 -13.11
CA GLN A 98 -2.09 -5.55 -12.66
C GLN A 98 -2.12 -4.56 -13.82
N VAL A 99 -1.42 -4.84 -14.93
CA VAL A 99 -1.44 -4.01 -16.14
C VAL A 99 -2.83 -4.01 -16.77
N ALA A 100 -3.41 -5.20 -16.97
CA ALA A 100 -4.75 -5.36 -17.52
C ALA A 100 -5.82 -4.65 -16.67
N MET A 101 -5.71 -4.77 -15.34
CA MET A 101 -6.62 -4.07 -14.43
C MET A 101 -6.51 -2.55 -14.54
N LYS A 102 -5.29 -2.00 -14.60
CA LYS A 102 -5.09 -0.55 -14.75
C LYS A 102 -5.63 -0.04 -16.09
N GLN A 103 -5.46 -0.81 -17.16
CA GLN A 103 -6.04 -0.50 -18.46
C GLN A 103 -7.57 -0.50 -18.39
N LYS A 104 -8.17 -1.52 -17.73
CA LYS A 104 -9.62 -1.54 -17.52
C LYS A 104 -10.11 -0.32 -16.76
N VAL A 105 -9.47 0.08 -15.66
CA VAL A 105 -9.82 1.29 -14.90
C VAL A 105 -9.76 2.55 -15.78
N LEU A 106 -8.73 2.68 -16.63
CA LEU A 106 -8.62 3.80 -17.59
C LEU A 106 -9.79 3.80 -18.57
N MET A 107 -10.10 2.64 -19.18
CA MET A 107 -11.19 2.53 -20.15
C MET A 107 -12.56 2.82 -19.51
N ASP A 108 -12.78 2.29 -18.30
CA ASP A 108 -14.01 2.54 -17.54
C ASP A 108 -14.15 4.05 -17.20
N ALA A 109 -13.06 4.72 -16.82
CA ALA A 109 -13.07 6.15 -16.53
C ALA A 109 -13.34 6.99 -17.80
N LEU A 110 -12.72 6.66 -18.93
CA LEU A 110 -12.99 7.31 -20.22
C LEU A 110 -14.46 7.18 -20.61
N TRP A 111 -15.04 6.00 -20.45
CA TRP A 111 -16.42 5.74 -20.80
C TRP A 111 -17.43 6.36 -19.82
N HIS A 112 -17.29 6.06 -18.53
CA HIS A 112 -18.32 6.43 -17.53
C HIS A 112 -18.21 7.88 -17.08
N ILE A 113 -17.01 8.44 -17.03
CA ILE A 113 -16.79 9.83 -16.59
C ILE A 113 -16.63 10.74 -17.81
N GLY A 114 -15.70 10.43 -18.69
CA GLY A 114 -15.36 11.25 -19.85
C GLY A 114 -16.39 11.18 -20.99
N ARG A 115 -17.23 10.11 -21.03
CA ARG A 115 -18.15 9.81 -22.14
C ARG A 115 -17.44 9.72 -23.49
N VAL A 116 -16.18 9.29 -23.48
CA VAL A 116 -15.32 9.15 -24.64
C VAL A 116 -15.03 7.67 -24.89
N ARG A 117 -15.02 7.28 -26.15
CA ARG A 117 -14.48 6.01 -26.63
C ARG A 117 -13.27 6.28 -27.50
N PRO A 118 -12.06 5.83 -27.14
CA PRO A 118 -10.90 5.99 -27.98
C PRO A 118 -11.07 5.17 -29.29
N GLU A 119 -10.64 5.73 -30.40
CA GLU A 119 -10.64 5.03 -31.70
C GLU A 119 -9.56 3.94 -31.72
N GLN A 120 -8.45 4.18 -31.02
CA GLN A 120 -7.34 3.25 -30.92
C GLN A 120 -6.84 3.17 -29.47
N VAL A 121 -6.56 1.96 -29.01
CA VAL A 121 -5.91 1.69 -27.72
C VAL A 121 -4.56 1.07 -28.00
N LEU A 122 -3.50 1.78 -27.65
CA LEU A 122 -2.13 1.30 -27.82
C LEU A 122 -1.79 0.26 -26.75
N ALA A 123 -0.79 -0.57 -27.03
CA ALA A 123 -0.25 -1.49 -26.05
C ALA A 123 0.27 -0.73 -24.82
N PRO A 124 0.05 -1.24 -23.58
CA PRO A 124 0.51 -0.58 -22.39
C PRO A 124 2.04 -0.57 -22.31
N ILE A 125 2.60 0.54 -21.85
CA ILE A 125 4.02 0.63 -21.50
C ILE A 125 4.18 0.18 -20.05
N TYR A 126 5.03 -0.82 -19.83
CA TYR A 126 5.33 -1.32 -18.46
C TYR A 126 6.79 -1.78 -18.39
N GLY A 127 7.30 -1.83 -17.17
CA GLY A 127 8.68 -2.24 -16.86
C GLY A 127 8.73 -3.29 -15.77
N SER A 128 9.84 -3.34 -15.05
CA SER A 128 10.02 -4.25 -13.93
C SER A 128 8.93 -4.07 -12.87
N ALA A 129 8.38 -5.17 -12.38
CA ALA A 129 7.42 -5.16 -11.28
C ALA A 129 8.05 -4.83 -9.91
N TRP A 130 9.39 -4.92 -9.81
CA TRP A 130 10.17 -4.74 -8.60
C TRP A 130 11.33 -3.77 -8.83
N ARG A 131 11.81 -3.15 -7.75
CA ARG A 131 12.97 -2.23 -7.79
C ARG A 131 12.81 -0.98 -8.67
N TYR A 132 11.57 -0.62 -9.03
CA TYR A 132 11.26 0.44 -9.98
C TYR A 132 11.14 1.84 -9.36
N ARG A 133 11.02 1.95 -8.02
CA ARG A 133 10.74 3.22 -7.36
C ARG A 133 12.01 3.99 -7.02
N HIS A 134 12.47 4.83 -7.94
CA HIS A 134 13.71 5.60 -7.83
C HIS A 134 13.57 6.90 -7.03
N ARG A 135 12.36 7.33 -6.70
CA ARG A 135 12.11 8.48 -5.82
C ARG A 135 11.09 8.12 -4.77
N ALA A 136 11.39 8.47 -3.52
CA ALA A 136 10.46 8.23 -2.42
C ALA A 136 10.66 9.25 -1.29
N ARG A 137 9.64 9.40 -0.47
CA ARG A 137 9.67 10.06 0.83
C ARG A 137 9.44 9.01 1.89
N LEU A 138 10.42 8.85 2.76
CA LEU A 138 10.33 7.98 3.92
C LEU A 138 9.99 8.85 5.13
N SER A 139 8.96 8.46 5.85
CA SER A 139 8.61 9.10 7.11
C SER A 139 9.52 8.60 8.22
N VAL A 140 9.84 9.49 9.15
CA VAL A 140 10.71 9.21 10.30
C VAL A 140 9.95 9.55 11.58
N ARG A 141 9.98 8.67 12.56
CA ARG A 141 9.37 8.92 13.87
C ARG A 141 10.04 8.14 14.97
N GLU A 142 10.36 8.82 16.06
CA GLU A 142 10.73 8.14 17.31
C GLU A 142 9.49 7.47 17.91
N VAL A 143 9.62 6.20 18.26
CA VAL A 143 8.57 5.40 18.88
C VAL A 143 9.03 5.02 20.29
N ALA A 144 8.66 5.83 21.28
CA ALA A 144 9.11 5.66 22.67
C ALA A 144 8.83 4.26 23.20
N LYS A 145 7.68 3.66 22.89
CA LYS A 145 7.35 2.29 23.31
C LYS A 145 8.29 1.21 22.76
N LYS A 146 8.97 1.48 21.64
CA LYS A 146 9.95 0.57 21.03
C LYS A 146 11.38 0.95 21.36
N GLY A 147 11.60 2.11 21.99
CA GLY A 147 12.95 2.63 22.28
C GLY A 147 13.77 2.95 21.04
N THR A 148 13.15 3.18 19.90
CA THR A 148 13.87 3.37 18.61
C THR A 148 13.14 4.32 17.68
N VAL A 149 13.86 4.75 16.64
CA VAL A 149 13.30 5.48 15.51
C VAL A 149 12.85 4.49 14.43
N LEU A 150 11.68 4.72 13.84
CA LEU A 150 11.24 4.03 12.64
C LEU A 150 11.45 4.93 11.42
N VAL A 151 11.90 4.32 10.32
CA VAL A 151 12.07 4.94 9.00
C VAL A 151 11.35 4.06 7.98
N GLY A 152 10.42 4.65 7.21
CA GLY A 152 9.67 3.87 6.23
C GLY A 152 8.42 4.57 5.72
N PHE A 153 7.54 3.81 5.08
CA PHE A 153 6.22 4.28 4.67
C PHE A 153 5.22 4.16 5.81
N HIS A 154 4.12 4.91 5.71
CA HIS A 154 3.02 4.76 6.67
C HIS A 154 2.38 3.37 6.57
N GLU A 155 1.85 2.92 7.68
CA GLU A 155 0.97 1.75 7.70
C GLU A 155 -0.31 2.03 6.90
N LYS A 156 -0.96 0.99 6.45
CA LYS A 156 -2.30 1.11 5.87
C LYS A 156 -3.28 1.67 6.92
N ARG A 157 -4.09 2.62 6.51
CA ARG A 157 -5.19 3.20 7.31
C ARG A 157 -4.75 3.85 8.62
N SER A 158 -3.48 4.16 8.79
CA SER A 158 -2.97 4.79 9.99
C SER A 158 -1.93 5.88 9.67
N SER A 159 -1.66 6.73 10.65
CA SER A 159 -0.56 7.71 10.60
C SER A 159 0.74 7.17 11.20
N PHE A 160 0.76 5.92 11.62
CA PHE A 160 1.97 5.27 12.13
C PHE A 160 2.90 4.87 10.97
N ILE A 161 4.17 4.67 11.29
CA ILE A 161 5.16 4.21 10.32
C ILE A 161 5.27 2.70 10.45
N ALA A 162 5.18 2.00 9.32
CA ALA A 162 5.36 0.57 9.27
C ALA A 162 6.80 0.20 9.68
N ASP A 163 6.92 -0.81 10.54
CA ASP A 163 8.22 -1.30 11.01
C ASP A 163 8.87 -2.19 9.95
N MET A 164 9.33 -1.54 8.88
CA MET A 164 9.89 -2.22 7.71
C MET A 164 11.42 -2.27 7.78
N LYS A 165 11.97 -3.45 7.51
CA LYS A 165 13.42 -3.67 7.44
C LYS A 165 13.95 -3.70 6.00
N SER A 166 13.06 -3.86 5.02
CA SER A 166 13.37 -3.93 3.59
C SER A 166 12.21 -3.37 2.77
N CYS A 167 12.44 -3.13 1.49
CA CYS A 167 11.41 -2.70 0.55
C CYS A 167 11.68 -3.28 -0.84
N GLU A 168 10.74 -4.07 -1.38
CA GLU A 168 10.91 -4.76 -2.66
C GLU A 168 10.72 -3.86 -3.88
N ILE A 169 10.12 -2.67 -3.72
CA ILE A 169 9.92 -1.73 -4.83
C ILE A 169 11.00 -0.65 -4.91
N LEU A 170 11.74 -0.39 -3.83
CA LEU A 170 12.93 0.48 -3.85
C LEU A 170 14.13 -0.28 -4.44
N PRO A 171 15.07 0.39 -5.14
CA PRO A 171 16.35 -0.20 -5.52
C PRO A 171 17.03 -0.87 -4.33
N LYS A 172 17.69 -2.00 -4.55
CA LYS A 172 18.28 -2.81 -3.47
C LYS A 172 19.18 -1.99 -2.56
N ARG A 173 20.06 -1.15 -3.13
CA ARG A 173 20.97 -0.27 -2.39
C ARG A 173 20.26 0.71 -1.45
N VAL A 174 19.01 1.11 -1.76
CA VAL A 174 18.18 1.94 -0.86
C VAL A 174 17.47 1.09 0.18
N SER A 175 16.93 -0.05 -0.24
CA SER A 175 16.30 -1.00 0.67
C SER A 175 17.23 -1.42 1.81
N ASP A 176 18.49 -1.67 1.49
CA ASP A 176 19.53 -2.07 2.44
C ASP A 176 19.92 -0.94 3.43
N LEU A 177 19.64 0.32 3.08
CA LEU A 177 19.89 1.48 3.95
C LEU A 177 18.77 1.73 4.99
N LEU A 178 17.62 1.07 4.91
CA LEU A 178 16.51 1.34 5.84
C LEU A 178 16.89 1.12 7.30
N VAL A 179 17.61 0.04 7.61
CA VAL A 179 18.07 -0.26 8.97
C VAL A 179 19.23 0.68 9.38
N PRO A 180 20.31 0.83 8.59
CA PRO A 180 21.38 1.79 8.89
C PRO A 180 20.90 3.23 9.10
N LEU A 181 19.92 3.69 8.32
CA LEU A 181 19.31 5.02 8.50
C LEU A 181 18.58 5.15 9.84
N ARG A 182 17.92 4.09 10.33
CA ARG A 182 17.31 4.12 11.66
C ARG A 182 18.37 4.28 12.75
N GLU A 183 19.47 3.53 12.64
CA GLU A 183 20.58 3.58 13.60
C GLU A 183 21.22 4.97 13.61
N LEU A 184 21.54 5.50 12.42
CA LEU A 184 22.07 6.85 12.26
C LEU A 184 21.16 7.91 12.90
N ILE A 185 19.86 7.91 12.55
CA ILE A 185 18.94 8.92 13.07
C ILE A 185 18.73 8.75 14.57
N ASN A 186 18.71 7.53 15.08
CA ASN A 186 18.56 7.26 16.50
C ASN A 186 19.73 7.79 17.33
N SER A 187 20.94 7.88 16.76
CA SER A 187 22.12 8.46 17.40
C SER A 187 22.11 9.98 17.42
N LEU A 188 21.30 10.65 16.57
CA LEU A 188 21.26 12.12 16.48
C LEU A 188 20.46 12.74 17.63
N SER A 189 20.95 13.85 18.18
CA SER A 189 20.22 14.66 19.17
C SER A 189 18.91 15.20 18.62
N LEU A 190 18.88 15.52 17.33
CA LEU A 190 17.74 16.09 16.60
C LEU A 190 16.73 15.05 16.04
N ARG A 191 16.84 13.76 16.43
CA ARG A 191 15.97 12.67 15.90
C ARG A 191 14.46 12.94 16.01
N LYS A 192 14.03 13.73 17.03
CA LYS A 192 12.63 14.15 17.19
C LYS A 192 12.18 15.24 16.21
N LYS A 193 13.14 15.92 15.58
CA LYS A 193 12.91 17.04 14.67
C LYS A 193 13.22 16.70 13.22
N LEU A 194 13.38 15.41 12.92
CA LEU A 194 13.63 14.88 11.58
C LEU A 194 12.44 14.01 11.15
N PRO A 195 11.36 14.61 10.59
CA PRO A 195 10.14 13.86 10.25
C PRO A 195 10.21 13.08 8.94
N GLN A 196 11.18 13.38 8.07
CA GLN A 196 11.19 12.85 6.70
C GLN A 196 12.59 12.77 6.12
N ILE A 197 12.80 11.74 5.30
CA ILE A 197 13.93 11.60 4.39
C ILE A 197 13.37 11.53 2.97
N GLU A 198 13.85 12.38 2.08
CA GLU A 198 13.60 12.28 0.65
C GLU A 198 14.77 11.55 0.01
N LEU A 199 14.47 10.67 -0.93
CA LEU A 199 15.49 9.95 -1.67
C LEU A 199 15.26 10.06 -3.17
N ALA A 200 16.35 10.14 -3.92
CA ALA A 200 16.39 10.06 -5.37
C ALA A 200 17.57 9.18 -5.78
N VAL A 201 17.33 8.30 -6.73
CA VAL A 201 18.29 7.29 -7.19
C VAL A 201 18.42 7.41 -8.70
N THR A 202 19.66 7.49 -9.18
CA THR A 202 20.03 7.30 -10.57
C THR A 202 20.88 6.03 -10.69
N ASP A 203 21.38 5.69 -11.86
CA ASP A 203 22.26 4.53 -12.03
C ASP A 203 23.57 4.72 -11.26
N GLU A 204 24.10 5.93 -11.24
CA GLU A 204 25.42 6.26 -10.68
C GLU A 204 25.34 6.81 -9.23
N ALA A 205 24.25 7.48 -8.86
CA ALA A 205 24.17 8.22 -7.60
C ALA A 205 22.93 7.87 -6.78
N LEU A 206 23.05 8.09 -5.47
CA LEU A 206 21.96 8.08 -4.49
C LEU A 206 22.04 9.38 -3.70
N ALA A 207 20.99 10.18 -3.79
CA ALA A 207 20.83 11.37 -2.99
C ALA A 207 19.82 11.14 -1.86
N LEU A 208 20.19 11.54 -0.65
CA LEU A 208 19.34 11.55 0.54
C LEU A 208 19.25 12.96 1.08
N VAL A 209 18.02 13.46 1.24
CA VAL A 209 17.76 14.77 1.86
C VAL A 209 17.03 14.53 3.18
N LEU A 210 17.71 14.83 4.28
CA LEU A 210 17.16 14.76 5.62
C LEU A 210 16.44 16.09 5.91
N ARG A 211 15.11 16.05 6.02
CA ARG A 211 14.33 17.24 6.36
C ARG A 211 14.35 17.44 7.86
N VAL A 212 14.98 18.54 8.27
CA VAL A 212 15.10 18.91 9.68
C VAL A 212 14.22 20.14 9.95
N LEU A 213 13.52 20.16 11.09
CA LEU A 213 12.62 21.25 11.51
C LEU A 213 13.30 22.30 12.38
N GLU A 214 14.58 22.14 12.69
CA GLU A 214 15.40 23.08 13.45
C GLU A 214 16.64 23.48 12.65
N LYS A 215 17.21 24.64 12.97
CA LYS A 215 18.51 25.03 12.40
C LYS A 215 19.60 24.07 12.87
N LEU A 216 20.47 23.66 11.95
CA LEU A 216 21.69 22.93 12.29
C LEU A 216 22.65 23.92 12.95
N THR A 217 23.19 23.57 14.11
CA THR A 217 24.23 24.30 14.83
C THR A 217 25.59 23.72 14.49
#